data_0a77e8cc28482bb9b18c9514867057ca
#
_entry.id   0a77e8cc28482bb9b18c9514867057ca
#
_cell.length_a   1.000
_cell.length_b   1.000
_cell.length_c   1.000
_cell.angle_alpha   90.00
_cell.angle_beta   90.00
_cell.angle_gamma   90.00
#
_symmetry.space_group_name_H-M   'P 1'
#
loop_
_entity.id
_entity.type
_entity.pdbx_description
1 polymer ?
#
loop_
_entity_poly.entity_id
_entity_poly.type
_entity_poly.pdbx_seq_one_letter_code
_entity_poly.pdbx_strand_id
1 'polypeptide(L)'
;GTLSAHLIYIPAGISKCFPVQHAINVLGAVILGPGYATAVAFVISCLRNMFGTGSLLAFPGSMIGACLAGLCYSRFGSVKAAMAGEIFGTGILGGLTAWVIARFFLNSAAAAWFFIPPFLISTVGGSIIAGLIIKSGILAYALPNLFANKGNKSNL
;
A
#
# COMPACT_ATOMS: atom_id res chain seq x y z
N GLY A 1 -0.62 9.08 -6.17
CA GLY A 1 -1.04 8.85 -4.78
C GLY A 1 -1.48 10.14 -4.10
N THR A 2 -0.63 11.17 -4.03
CA THR A 2 -0.94 12.41 -3.30
C THR A 2 -2.08 13.20 -3.96
N LEU A 3 -2.03 13.42 -5.27
CA LEU A 3 -3.07 14.14 -6.02
C LEU A 3 -4.40 13.38 -6.04
N SER A 4 -4.36 12.05 -6.16
CA SER A 4 -5.57 11.23 -6.17
C SER A 4 -6.27 11.17 -4.80
N ALA A 5 -5.58 11.48 -3.71
CA ALA A 5 -6.18 11.54 -2.38
C ALA A 5 -7.23 12.66 -2.24
N HIS A 6 -7.18 13.69 -3.08
CA HIS A 6 -8.21 14.73 -3.16
C HIS A 6 -9.42 14.32 -4.02
N LEU A 7 -9.20 13.46 -5.01
CA LEU A 7 -10.20 13.13 -6.05
C LEU A 7 -10.88 11.79 -5.80
N ILE A 8 -10.15 10.82 -5.23
CA ILE A 8 -10.64 9.45 -5.06
C ILE A 8 -10.44 9.02 -3.61
N TYR A 9 -11.47 9.24 -2.81
CA TYR A 9 -11.58 8.66 -1.48
C TYR A 9 -12.95 8.01 -1.31
N ILE A 10 -13.01 6.96 -0.52
CA ILE A 10 -14.27 6.28 -0.16
C ILE A 10 -14.55 6.60 1.30
N PRO A 11 -15.68 7.25 1.62
CA PRO A 11 -16.05 7.47 3.01
C PRO A 11 -16.39 6.12 3.66
N ALA A 12 -15.65 5.75 4.68
CA ALA A 12 -15.91 4.56 5.49
C ALA A 12 -16.19 4.98 6.94
N GLY A 13 -17.41 5.44 7.19
CA GLY A 13 -17.80 6.03 8.47
C GLY A 13 -17.04 7.33 8.72
N ILE A 14 -16.34 7.41 9.85
CA ILE A 14 -15.50 8.57 10.22
C ILE A 14 -14.10 8.55 9.62
N SER A 15 -13.74 7.52 8.86
CA SER A 15 -12.44 7.38 8.18
C SER A 15 -12.57 7.54 6.68
N LYS A 16 -11.53 8.09 6.05
CA LYS A 16 -11.39 8.17 4.59
C LYS A 16 -10.51 7.01 4.11
N CYS A 17 -10.99 6.26 3.13
CA CYS A 17 -10.22 5.20 2.48
C CYS A 17 -9.52 5.73 1.24
N PHE A 18 -8.25 5.37 1.04
CA PHE A 18 -7.41 5.84 -0.06
C PHE A 18 -6.82 4.68 -0.86
N PRO A 19 -7.62 3.95 -1.66
CA PRO A 19 -7.18 2.74 -2.35
C PRO A 19 -6.03 2.99 -3.32
N VAL A 20 -5.94 4.19 -3.91
CA VAL A 20 -4.87 4.50 -4.88
C VAL A 20 -3.47 4.44 -4.26
N GLN A 21 -3.30 4.86 -3.00
CA GLN A 21 -2.01 4.75 -2.32
C GLN A 21 -1.56 3.29 -2.20
N HIS A 22 -2.47 2.40 -1.84
CA HIS A 22 -2.18 0.97 -1.68
C HIS A 22 -1.96 0.27 -3.03
N ALA A 23 -2.63 0.75 -4.10
CA ALA A 23 -2.31 0.32 -5.45
C ALA A 23 -0.86 0.68 -5.83
N ILE A 24 -0.41 1.89 -5.50
CA ILE A 24 0.97 2.32 -5.74
C ILE A 24 1.96 1.51 -4.90
N ASN A 25 1.62 1.15 -3.66
CA ASN A 25 2.45 0.28 -2.84
C ASN A 25 2.68 -1.08 -3.50
N VAL A 26 1.60 -1.75 -3.96
CA VAL A 26 1.72 -3.05 -4.66
C VAL A 26 2.48 -2.91 -5.98
N LEU A 27 2.19 -1.89 -6.79
CA LEU A 27 2.91 -1.64 -8.05
C LEU A 27 4.39 -1.39 -7.80
N GLY A 28 4.72 -0.52 -6.83
CA GLY A 28 6.09 -0.25 -6.42
C GLY A 28 6.81 -1.49 -5.91
N ALA A 29 6.13 -2.33 -5.13
CA ALA A 29 6.65 -3.58 -4.62
C ALA A 29 7.04 -4.56 -5.75
N VAL A 30 6.19 -4.67 -6.77
CA VAL A 30 6.41 -5.57 -7.93
C VAL A 30 7.51 -5.03 -8.86
N ILE A 31 7.58 -3.72 -9.05
CA ILE A 31 8.49 -3.09 -10.02
C ILE A 31 9.87 -2.83 -9.40
N LEU A 32 9.89 -2.21 -8.22
CA LEU A 32 11.08 -1.64 -7.60
C LEU A 32 11.64 -2.50 -6.45
N GLY A 33 10.84 -3.43 -5.94
CA GLY A 33 11.19 -4.24 -4.76
C GLY A 33 10.91 -3.56 -3.41
N PRO A 34 11.17 -4.26 -2.29
CA PRO A 34 10.70 -3.86 -0.96
C PRO A 34 11.28 -2.52 -0.48
N GLY A 35 12.57 -2.28 -0.65
CA GLY A 35 13.23 -1.06 -0.16
C GLY A 35 12.70 0.21 -0.82
N TYR A 36 12.68 0.24 -2.15
CA TYR A 36 12.17 1.38 -2.89
C TYR A 36 10.66 1.57 -2.73
N ALA A 37 9.88 0.49 -2.69
CA ALA A 37 8.45 0.59 -2.44
C ALA A 37 8.16 1.23 -1.08
N THR A 38 8.91 0.85 -0.03
CA THR A 38 8.79 1.44 1.30
C THR A 38 9.19 2.93 1.30
N ALA A 39 10.27 3.30 0.60
CA ALA A 39 10.68 4.69 0.46
C ALA A 39 9.63 5.53 -0.27
N VAL A 40 9.02 5.01 -1.33
CA VAL A 40 7.92 5.66 -2.05
C VAL A 40 6.70 5.83 -1.14
N ALA A 41 6.33 4.79 -0.37
CA ALA A 41 5.24 4.85 0.59
C ALA A 41 5.48 5.92 1.66
N PHE A 42 6.72 6.04 2.15
CA PHE A 42 7.14 7.09 3.09
C PHE A 42 6.94 8.49 2.50
N VAL A 43 7.50 8.75 1.31
CA VAL A 43 7.40 10.05 0.63
C VAL A 43 5.94 10.43 0.37
N ILE A 44 5.12 9.49 -0.14
CA ILE A 44 3.68 9.74 -0.35
C ILE A 44 2.99 10.09 0.97
N SER A 45 3.30 9.37 2.04
CA SER A 45 2.71 9.63 3.36
C SER A 45 3.13 10.98 3.92
N CYS A 46 4.39 11.39 3.75
CA CYS A 46 4.88 12.73 4.10
C CYS A 46 4.10 13.81 3.33
N LEU A 47 4.07 13.72 2.00
CA LEU A 47 3.38 14.70 1.15
C LEU A 47 1.89 14.80 1.50
N ARG A 48 1.22 13.66 1.72
CA ARG A 48 -0.19 13.67 2.11
C ARG A 48 -0.44 14.36 3.45
N ASN A 49 0.45 14.16 4.43
CA ASN A 49 0.34 14.85 5.71
C ASN A 49 0.59 16.36 5.55
N MET A 50 1.58 16.77 4.75
CA MET A 50 1.85 18.18 4.45
C MET A 50 0.67 18.88 3.75
N PHE A 51 -0.03 18.16 2.86
CA PHE A 51 -1.22 18.69 2.16
C PHE A 51 -2.54 18.50 2.95
N GLY A 52 -2.49 18.05 4.20
CA GLY A 52 -3.69 17.87 5.02
C GLY A 52 -4.64 16.75 4.58
N THR A 53 -4.20 15.89 3.64
CA THR A 53 -5.00 14.75 3.13
C THR A 53 -4.59 13.42 3.75
N GLY A 54 -3.52 13.42 4.53
CA GLY A 54 -2.99 12.27 5.25
C GLY A 54 -3.42 12.24 6.70
N SER A 55 -2.99 11.18 7.37
CA SER A 55 -3.12 11.00 8.80
C SER A 55 -1.82 10.40 9.33
N LEU A 56 -1.37 10.88 10.48
CA LEU A 56 -0.22 10.30 11.18
C LEU A 56 -0.44 8.81 11.48
N LEU A 57 -1.69 8.42 11.68
CA LEU A 57 -2.09 7.03 11.95
C LEU A 57 -1.88 6.11 10.75
N ALA A 58 -2.02 6.62 9.52
CA ALA A 58 -1.84 5.83 8.30
C ALA A 58 -0.37 5.69 7.87
N PHE A 59 0.51 6.51 8.45
CA PHE A 59 1.91 6.60 8.07
C PHE A 59 2.65 5.26 8.19
N PRO A 60 2.74 4.64 9.39
CA PRO A 60 3.46 3.38 9.54
C PRO A 60 2.80 2.22 8.79
N GLY A 61 1.47 2.20 8.73
CA GLY A 61 0.73 1.14 8.04
C GLY A 61 1.09 1.03 6.56
N SER A 62 1.15 2.16 5.85
CA SER A 62 1.52 2.19 4.44
C SER A 62 2.95 1.69 4.19
N MET A 63 3.89 2.01 5.09
CA MET A 63 5.28 1.55 4.99
C MET A 63 5.40 0.05 5.25
N ILE A 64 4.73 -0.45 6.29
CA ILE A 64 4.71 -1.88 6.64
C ILE A 64 4.11 -2.67 5.48
N GLY A 65 2.99 -2.21 4.93
CA GLY A 65 2.34 -2.85 3.79
C GLY A 65 3.23 -2.91 2.55
N ALA A 66 3.80 -1.77 2.13
CA ALA A 66 4.69 -1.72 0.98
C ALA A 66 5.92 -2.62 1.15
N CYS A 67 6.51 -2.66 2.35
CA CYS A 67 7.63 -3.54 2.68
C CYS A 67 7.23 -5.01 2.55
N LEU A 68 6.14 -5.43 3.19
CA LEU A 68 5.68 -6.81 3.15
C LEU A 68 5.23 -7.23 1.75
N ALA A 69 4.58 -6.34 1.00
CA ALA A 69 4.24 -6.60 -0.40
C ALA A 69 5.50 -6.91 -1.22
N GLY A 70 6.54 -6.10 -1.05
CA GLY A 70 7.83 -6.29 -1.74
C GLY A 70 8.55 -7.57 -1.32
N LEU A 71 8.59 -7.88 -0.02
CA LEU A 71 9.19 -9.12 0.50
C LEU A 71 8.43 -10.35 0.01
N CYS A 72 7.10 -10.34 0.06
CA CYS A 72 6.28 -11.44 -0.45
C CYS A 72 6.48 -11.62 -1.95
N TYR A 73 6.55 -10.52 -2.72
CA TYR A 73 6.83 -10.61 -4.15
C TYR A 73 8.22 -11.18 -4.43
N SER A 74 9.24 -10.70 -3.73
CA SER A 74 10.63 -11.19 -3.90
C SER A 74 10.76 -12.66 -3.54
N ARG A 75 9.99 -13.15 -2.55
CA ARG A 75 10.06 -14.54 -2.08
C ARG A 75 9.29 -15.52 -2.97
N PHE A 76 8.11 -15.12 -3.45
CA PHE A 76 7.17 -16.01 -4.14
C PHE A 76 7.02 -15.71 -5.64
N GLY A 77 7.55 -14.60 -6.16
CA GLY A 77 7.44 -14.19 -7.56
C GLY A 77 6.00 -13.91 -8.04
N SER A 78 5.05 -13.82 -7.13
CA SER A 78 3.62 -13.76 -7.46
C SER A 78 3.01 -12.41 -7.06
N VAL A 79 2.28 -11.82 -8.00
CA VAL A 79 1.50 -10.59 -7.73
C VAL A 79 0.46 -10.82 -6.64
N LYS A 80 -0.16 -12.01 -6.58
CA LYS A 80 -1.10 -12.35 -5.51
C LYS A 80 -0.43 -12.35 -4.13
N ALA A 81 0.82 -12.81 -4.06
CA ALA A 81 1.60 -12.76 -2.81
C ALA A 81 1.92 -11.32 -2.40
N ALA A 82 2.25 -10.43 -3.35
CA ALA A 82 2.43 -9.00 -3.08
C ALA A 82 1.15 -8.37 -2.55
N MET A 83 0.01 -8.64 -3.18
CA MET A 83 -1.31 -8.16 -2.74
C MET A 83 -1.64 -8.65 -1.31
N ALA A 84 -1.41 -9.92 -1.03
CA ALA A 84 -1.62 -10.49 0.31
C ALA A 84 -0.70 -9.82 1.35
N GLY A 85 0.57 -9.57 1.01
CA GLY A 85 1.52 -8.84 1.84
C GLY A 85 1.06 -7.41 2.16
N GLU A 86 0.55 -6.68 1.16
CA GLU A 86 -0.01 -5.34 1.35
C GLU A 86 -1.26 -5.39 2.24
N ILE A 87 -2.20 -6.30 1.97
CA ILE A 87 -3.45 -6.41 2.73
C ILE A 87 -3.16 -6.74 4.20
N PHE A 88 -2.29 -7.70 4.45
CA PHE A 88 -1.92 -8.07 5.82
C PHE A 88 -1.11 -6.94 6.48
N GLY A 89 -0.11 -6.41 5.78
CA GLY A 89 0.78 -5.37 6.31
C GLY A 89 0.05 -4.08 6.65
N THR A 90 -0.70 -3.53 5.71
CA THR A 90 -1.45 -2.29 5.95
C THR A 90 -2.74 -2.55 6.71
N GLY A 91 -3.52 -3.55 6.31
CA GLY A 91 -4.85 -3.79 6.87
C GLY A 91 -4.81 -4.22 8.32
N ILE A 92 -3.96 -5.18 8.67
CA ILE A 92 -3.89 -5.73 10.03
C ILE A 92 -2.80 -5.02 10.84
N LEU A 93 -1.53 -5.13 10.44
CA LEU A 93 -0.43 -4.56 11.23
C LEU A 93 -0.49 -3.04 11.24
N GLY A 94 -0.85 -2.41 10.12
CA GLY A 94 -1.07 -0.97 10.03
C GLY A 94 -2.23 -0.50 10.90
N GLY A 95 -3.33 -1.22 10.92
CA GLY A 95 -4.47 -0.93 11.79
C GLY A 95 -4.11 -1.02 13.28
N LEU A 96 -3.33 -2.04 13.66
CA LEU A 96 -2.84 -2.19 15.05
C LEU A 96 -1.84 -1.10 15.44
N THR A 97 -0.90 -0.75 14.57
CA THR A 97 0.04 0.35 14.82
C THR A 97 -0.68 1.70 14.90
N ALA A 98 -1.70 1.92 14.07
CA ALA A 98 -2.55 3.11 14.16
C ALA A 98 -3.25 3.20 15.52
N TRP A 99 -3.75 2.09 16.06
CA TRP A 99 -4.34 2.06 17.39
C TRP A 99 -3.31 2.42 18.47
N VAL A 100 -2.10 1.86 18.42
CA VAL A 100 -1.02 2.19 19.38
C VAL A 100 -0.73 3.69 19.37
N ILE A 101 -0.57 4.28 18.17
CA ILE A 101 -0.33 5.72 18.02
C ILE A 101 -1.53 6.53 18.56
N ALA A 102 -2.75 6.16 18.19
CA ALA A 102 -3.95 6.83 18.65
C ALA A 102 -4.08 6.79 20.19
N ARG A 103 -3.81 5.64 20.79
CA ARG A 103 -3.93 5.45 22.24
C ARG A 103 -2.89 6.23 23.02
N PHE A 104 -1.62 6.12 22.64
CA PHE A 104 -0.51 6.64 23.44
C PHE A 104 -0.09 8.08 23.09
N PHE A 105 -0.29 8.51 21.85
CA PHE A 105 0.14 9.83 21.38
C PHE A 105 -1.02 10.80 21.18
N LEU A 106 -2.20 10.31 20.82
CA LEU A 106 -3.38 11.16 20.56
C LEU A 106 -4.45 11.05 21.66
N ASN A 107 -4.16 10.30 22.72
CA ASN A 107 -5.05 10.08 23.86
C ASN A 107 -6.48 9.63 23.47
N SER A 108 -6.57 8.84 22.40
CA SER A 108 -7.85 8.36 21.87
C SER A 108 -8.36 7.16 22.67
N ALA A 109 -9.65 7.14 22.97
CA ALA A 109 -10.32 6.01 23.61
C ALA A 109 -10.77 4.92 22.60
N ALA A 110 -10.43 5.06 21.31
CA ALA A 110 -10.81 4.10 20.28
C ALA A 110 -10.25 2.70 20.58
N ALA A 111 -11.09 1.68 20.34
CA ALA A 111 -10.69 0.28 20.49
C ALA A 111 -9.68 -0.16 19.42
N ALA A 112 -8.85 -1.17 19.71
CA ALA A 112 -7.81 -1.64 18.81
C ALA A 112 -8.31 -2.01 17.41
N TRP A 113 -9.47 -2.66 17.32
CA TRP A 113 -10.07 -3.08 16.04
C TRP A 113 -10.73 -1.96 15.24
N PHE A 114 -10.89 -0.75 15.83
CA PHE A 114 -11.55 0.38 15.17
C PHE A 114 -10.87 0.80 13.86
N PHE A 115 -9.54 0.70 13.81
CA PHE A 115 -8.76 1.10 12.65
C PHE A 115 -8.62 -0.01 11.59
N ILE A 116 -8.83 -1.28 11.95
CA ILE A 116 -8.64 -2.42 11.04
C ILE A 116 -9.61 -2.37 9.83
N PRO A 117 -10.95 -2.21 10.00
CA PRO A 117 -11.86 -2.21 8.86
C PRO A 117 -11.57 -1.14 7.80
N PRO A 118 -11.38 0.14 8.13
CA PRO A 118 -11.08 1.14 7.11
C PRO A 118 -9.74 0.92 6.40
N PHE A 119 -8.73 0.40 7.13
CA PHE A 119 -7.46 0.03 6.53
C PHE A 119 -7.60 -1.17 5.59
N LEU A 120 -8.35 -2.20 5.98
CA LEU A 120 -8.63 -3.36 5.14
C LEU A 120 -9.39 -2.97 3.87
N ILE A 121 -10.45 -2.19 3.97
CA ILE A 121 -11.22 -1.73 2.80
C ILE A 121 -10.30 -0.98 1.83
N SER A 122 -9.48 -0.08 2.35
CA SER A 122 -8.56 0.74 1.57
C SER A 122 -7.51 -0.12 0.83
N THR A 123 -6.87 -1.04 1.56
CA THR A 123 -5.79 -1.86 1.00
C THR A 123 -6.30 -2.98 0.09
N VAL A 124 -7.45 -3.59 0.38
CA VAL A 124 -8.09 -4.56 -0.52
C VAL A 124 -8.47 -3.90 -1.84
N GLY A 125 -9.14 -2.74 -1.79
CA GLY A 125 -9.49 -1.97 -2.99
C GLY A 125 -8.26 -1.59 -3.81
N GLY A 126 -7.22 -1.08 -3.15
CA GLY A 126 -5.96 -0.73 -3.81
C GLY A 126 -5.24 -1.94 -4.41
N SER A 127 -5.20 -3.06 -3.71
CA SER A 127 -4.58 -4.29 -4.21
C SER A 127 -5.31 -4.84 -5.44
N ILE A 128 -6.65 -4.79 -5.47
CA ILE A 128 -7.43 -5.18 -6.64
C ILE A 128 -7.10 -4.28 -7.84
N ILE A 129 -7.06 -2.96 -7.64
CA ILE A 129 -6.70 -2.00 -8.70
C ILE A 129 -5.30 -2.32 -9.24
N ALA A 130 -4.31 -2.54 -8.38
CA ALA A 130 -2.95 -2.90 -8.79
C ALA A 130 -2.92 -4.22 -9.58
N GLY A 131 -3.65 -5.23 -9.11
CA GLY A 131 -3.75 -6.52 -9.78
C GLY A 131 -4.34 -6.40 -11.17
N LEU A 132 -5.39 -5.58 -11.36
CA LEU A 132 -6.00 -5.30 -12.66
C LEU A 132 -5.03 -4.57 -13.60
N ILE A 133 -4.31 -3.55 -13.10
CA ILE A 133 -3.30 -2.81 -13.87
C ILE A 133 -2.18 -3.73 -14.34
N ILE A 134 -1.68 -4.62 -13.47
CA ILE A 134 -0.62 -5.56 -13.84
C ILE A 134 -1.15 -6.57 -14.87
N LYS A 135 -2.36 -7.10 -14.66
CA LYS A 135 -2.97 -8.08 -15.56
C LYS A 135 -3.31 -7.51 -16.94
N SER A 136 -3.65 -6.22 -17.04
CA SER A 136 -3.96 -5.56 -18.31
C SER A 136 -2.77 -5.41 -19.27
N GLY A 137 -1.54 -5.69 -18.80
CA GLY A 137 -0.33 -5.53 -19.61
C GLY A 137 0.12 -4.08 -19.85
N ILE A 138 -0.63 -3.09 -19.38
CA ILE A 138 -0.30 -1.65 -19.52
C ILE A 138 1.11 -1.38 -18.99
N LEU A 139 1.48 -2.05 -17.90
CA LEU A 139 2.80 -1.90 -17.29
C LEU A 139 3.93 -2.43 -18.19
N ALA A 140 3.70 -3.55 -18.85
CA ALA A 140 4.67 -4.14 -19.78
C ALA A 140 4.85 -3.26 -21.01
N TYR A 141 3.77 -2.65 -21.50
CA TYR A 141 3.81 -1.68 -22.61
C TYR A 141 4.51 -0.37 -22.22
N ALA A 142 4.23 0.15 -21.02
CA ALA A 142 4.80 1.42 -20.54
C ALA A 142 6.27 1.31 -20.12
N LEU A 143 6.71 0.12 -19.67
CA LEU A 143 8.04 -0.12 -19.10
C LEU A 143 8.69 -1.39 -19.68
N PRO A 144 8.88 -1.48 -21.02
CA PRO A 144 9.34 -2.70 -21.68
C PRO A 144 10.69 -3.18 -21.15
N ASN A 145 11.61 -2.27 -20.83
CA ASN A 145 12.95 -2.60 -20.35
C ASN A 145 12.99 -3.28 -18.97
N LEU A 146 11.99 -3.05 -18.12
CA LEU A 146 11.90 -3.70 -16.80
C LEU A 146 11.40 -5.14 -16.89
N PHE A 147 10.61 -5.47 -17.90
CA PHE A 147 10.04 -6.80 -18.09
C PHE A 147 10.88 -7.67 -19.01
N ALA A 148 11.60 -7.11 -19.99
CA ALA A 148 12.52 -7.84 -20.87
C ALA A 148 13.63 -8.58 -20.10
N ASN A 149 14.11 -7.99 -19.01
CA ASN A 149 15.21 -8.57 -18.20
C ASN A 149 14.74 -9.67 -17.23
N LYS A 150 13.44 -9.81 -16.97
CA LYS A 150 12.89 -10.87 -16.11
C LYS A 150 12.67 -12.19 -16.87
N GLY A 151 12.45 -12.14 -18.18
CA GLY A 151 12.31 -13.33 -19.03
C GLY A 151 13.61 -14.15 -19.19
N ASN A 152 14.76 -13.51 -19.00
CA ASN A 152 16.06 -14.19 -19.16
C ASN A 152 16.57 -14.91 -17.89
N LYS A 153 15.89 -14.71 -16.72
CA LYS A 153 16.26 -15.40 -15.47
C LYS A 153 15.46 -16.67 -15.19
N SER A 154 14.49 -17.00 -16.02
CA SER A 154 13.73 -18.26 -15.89
C SER A 154 14.34 -19.44 -16.66
N ASN A 155 15.45 -19.22 -17.37
CA ASN A 155 16.14 -20.24 -18.18
C ASN A 155 17.56 -20.57 -17.66
N LEU A 156 17.87 -20.27 -16.41
CA LEU A 156 19.04 -20.72 -15.66
C LEU A 156 18.59 -21.43 -14.38
#